data_d3459953f286ab5bd358b4fd17124ca4
#
_entry.id   d3459953f286ab5bd358b4fd17124ca4
#
_cell.length_a   1.000
_cell.length_b   1.000
_cell.length_c   1.000
_cell.angle_alpha   90.00
_cell.angle_beta   90.00
_cell.angle_gamma   90.00
#
_symmetry.space_group_name_H-M   'P 1'
#
loop_
_entity.id
_entity.type
_entity.pdbx_description
1 polymer ?
#
loop_
_entity_poly.entity_id
_entity_poly.type
_entity_poly.pdbx_seq_one_letter_code
_entity_poly.pdbx_strand_id
1 'polypeptide(L)'
;MKMDFSIVFSLDFVVIMFAFLFVDMFDTLGTLIGVASKADMLDKDGKLPKIKGALLSDAVGTSVGAVCGTSTVTTFVESASGVAEGGRTGLTAIVAAILFGLSLFLSPIFLAIPSFATAPALIVVGFLMLTSITKIDFNDYTEAIPCFIAIIAMPFMYSISEGIALSLIHISEPTRL
;
A
#
# COMPACT_ATOMS: atom_id res chain seq x y z
N MET A 1 -10.51 8.39 -25.45
CA MET A 1 -9.13 8.23 -24.94
C MET A 1 -8.16 8.29 -26.12
N LYS A 2 -7.19 9.21 -26.10
CA LYS A 2 -6.07 9.21 -27.04
C LYS A 2 -4.85 8.78 -26.26
N MET A 3 -4.39 7.56 -26.47
CA MET A 3 -3.11 7.10 -25.95
C MET A 3 -2.03 7.60 -26.89
N ASP A 4 -1.11 8.39 -26.37
CA ASP A 4 0.06 8.89 -27.11
C ASP A 4 1.27 8.03 -26.74
N PHE A 5 1.78 7.30 -27.71
CA PHE A 5 2.94 6.41 -27.56
C PHE A 5 4.26 7.05 -28.00
N SER A 6 4.25 8.32 -28.40
CA SER A 6 5.43 8.99 -28.96
C SER A 6 6.59 9.10 -27.95
N ILE A 7 6.29 9.13 -26.65
CA ILE A 7 7.26 9.33 -25.57
C ILE A 7 7.78 8.01 -24.98
N VAL A 8 7.16 6.86 -25.32
CA VAL A 8 7.46 5.55 -24.69
C VAL A 8 8.92 5.10 -24.83
N PHE A 9 9.61 5.54 -25.87
CA PHE A 9 11.02 5.20 -26.11
C PHE A 9 12.00 6.27 -25.60
N SER A 10 11.54 7.28 -24.87
CA SER A 10 12.41 8.27 -24.26
C SER A 10 13.04 7.75 -22.96
N LEU A 11 14.27 8.18 -22.66
CA LEU A 11 14.95 7.83 -21.40
C LEU A 11 14.14 8.31 -20.18
N ASP A 12 13.57 9.52 -20.30
CA ASP A 12 12.75 10.11 -19.23
C ASP A 12 11.52 9.24 -18.91
N PHE A 13 10.87 8.68 -19.95
CA PHE A 13 9.74 7.77 -19.75
C PHE A 13 10.16 6.51 -18.97
N VAL A 14 11.32 5.92 -19.33
CA VAL A 14 11.82 4.73 -18.64
C VAL A 14 12.12 5.04 -17.17
N VAL A 15 12.76 6.16 -16.86
CA VAL A 15 13.06 6.57 -15.48
C VAL A 15 11.77 6.79 -14.69
N ILE A 16 10.81 7.51 -15.25
CA ILE A 16 9.52 7.77 -14.60
C ILE A 16 8.75 6.47 -14.39
N MET A 17 8.72 5.58 -15.40
CA MET A 17 8.08 4.27 -15.29
C MET A 17 8.68 3.44 -14.16
N PHE A 18 10.02 3.40 -14.04
CA PHE A 18 10.68 2.70 -12.94
C PHE A 18 10.35 3.30 -11.58
N ALA A 19 10.31 4.62 -11.47
CA ALA A 19 9.95 5.29 -10.22
C ALA A 19 8.52 4.92 -9.79
N PHE A 20 7.56 4.98 -10.70
CA PHE A 20 6.18 4.59 -10.42
C PHE A 20 6.05 3.11 -10.07
N LEU A 21 6.71 2.22 -10.83
CA LEU A 21 6.73 0.79 -10.55
C LEU A 21 7.28 0.50 -9.15
N PHE A 22 8.37 1.17 -8.77
CA PHE A 22 8.99 1.01 -7.47
C PHE A 22 8.04 1.42 -6.34
N VAL A 23 7.42 2.60 -6.45
CA VAL A 23 6.45 3.09 -5.45
C VAL A 23 5.26 2.15 -5.34
N ASP A 24 4.63 1.79 -6.46
CA ASP A 24 3.46 0.92 -6.52
C ASP A 24 3.74 -0.46 -5.90
N MET A 25 4.90 -1.04 -6.24
CA MET A 25 5.32 -2.34 -5.71
C MET A 25 5.52 -2.32 -4.19
N PHE A 26 6.21 -1.30 -3.65
CA PHE A 26 6.47 -1.23 -2.21
C PHE A 26 5.21 -0.86 -1.42
N ASP A 27 4.35 0.00 -1.96
CA ASP A 27 3.06 0.34 -1.36
C ASP A 27 2.17 -0.90 -1.26
N THR A 28 2.00 -1.62 -2.37
CA THR A 28 1.23 -2.87 -2.41
C THR A 28 1.80 -3.94 -1.47
N LEU A 29 3.13 -4.16 -1.49
CA LEU A 29 3.77 -5.15 -0.61
C LEU A 29 3.59 -4.80 0.87
N GLY A 30 3.84 -3.55 1.24
CA GLY A 30 3.69 -3.07 2.61
C GLY A 30 2.26 -3.25 3.12
N THR A 31 1.29 -2.85 2.32
CA THR A 31 -0.13 -2.97 2.65
C THR A 31 -0.59 -4.42 2.73
N LEU A 32 -0.22 -5.27 1.76
CA LEU A 32 -0.54 -6.70 1.76
C LEU A 32 0.00 -7.40 3.00
N ILE A 33 1.27 -7.17 3.35
CA ILE A 33 1.89 -7.77 4.52
C ILE A 33 1.24 -7.24 5.81
N GLY A 34 0.98 -5.94 5.89
CA GLY A 34 0.32 -5.32 7.02
C GLY A 34 -1.07 -5.89 7.29
N VAL A 35 -1.91 -5.96 6.26
CA VAL A 35 -3.28 -6.52 6.37
C VAL A 35 -3.24 -8.01 6.62
N ALA A 36 -2.37 -8.77 5.94
CA ALA A 36 -2.21 -10.21 6.14
C ALA A 36 -1.74 -10.56 7.56
N SER A 37 -0.85 -9.74 8.12
CA SER A 37 -0.41 -9.86 9.51
C SER A 37 -1.57 -9.70 10.51
N LYS A 38 -2.51 -8.80 10.23
CA LYS A 38 -3.72 -8.62 11.04
C LYS A 38 -4.72 -9.77 10.87
N ALA A 39 -4.74 -10.39 9.69
CA ALA A 39 -5.61 -11.51 9.37
C ALA A 39 -5.08 -12.86 9.86
N ASP A 40 -3.89 -12.91 10.48
CA ASP A 40 -3.15 -14.13 10.82
C ASP A 40 -2.92 -15.05 9.61
N MET A 41 -2.68 -14.44 8.44
CA MET A 41 -2.46 -15.15 7.18
C MET A 41 -0.96 -15.34 6.85
N LEU A 42 -0.08 -14.81 7.68
CA LEU A 42 1.37 -14.99 7.53
C LEU A 42 1.79 -16.37 8.03
N ASP A 43 2.78 -16.96 7.34
CA ASP A 43 3.43 -18.19 7.76
C ASP A 43 4.33 -17.94 8.99
N LYS A 44 4.86 -19.02 9.58
CA LYS A 44 5.79 -18.96 10.73
C LYS A 44 7.04 -18.13 10.46
N ASP A 45 7.43 -18.05 9.20
CA ASP A 45 8.57 -17.24 8.72
C ASP A 45 8.18 -15.78 8.39
N GLY A 46 6.96 -15.35 8.71
CA GLY A 46 6.46 -14.01 8.39
C GLY A 46 6.15 -13.78 6.90
N LYS A 47 6.11 -14.84 6.09
CA LYS A 47 5.86 -14.75 4.64
C LYS A 47 4.37 -14.95 4.35
N LEU A 48 3.89 -14.25 3.31
CA LEU A 48 2.53 -14.43 2.79
C LEU A 48 2.52 -15.59 1.77
N PRO A 49 1.86 -16.75 2.06
CA PRO A 49 1.96 -17.96 1.24
C PRO A 49 1.53 -17.79 -0.21
N LYS A 50 0.58 -16.90 -0.49
CA LYS A 50 0.01 -16.68 -1.83
C LYS A 50 0.36 -15.31 -2.42
N ILE A 51 1.49 -14.74 -2.04
CA ILE A 51 1.90 -13.39 -2.46
C ILE A 51 1.93 -13.21 -3.98
N LYS A 52 2.37 -14.23 -4.74
CA LYS A 52 2.38 -14.18 -6.22
C LYS A 52 0.98 -13.98 -6.81
N GLY A 53 -0.02 -14.65 -6.26
CA GLY A 53 -1.41 -14.50 -6.70
C GLY A 53 -1.99 -13.13 -6.35
N ALA A 54 -1.65 -12.60 -5.18
CA ALA A 54 -2.07 -11.28 -4.75
C ALA A 54 -1.46 -10.18 -5.64
N LEU A 55 -0.16 -10.21 -5.88
CA LEU A 55 0.53 -9.27 -6.76
C LEU A 55 0.04 -9.37 -8.22
N LEU A 56 -0.24 -10.58 -8.70
CA LEU A 56 -0.80 -10.73 -10.04
C LEU A 56 -2.21 -10.13 -10.14
N SER A 57 -3.04 -10.30 -9.11
CA SER A 57 -4.38 -9.70 -9.05
C SER A 57 -4.31 -8.17 -9.06
N ASP A 58 -3.37 -7.60 -8.31
CA ASP A 58 -3.08 -6.17 -8.25
C ASP A 58 -2.64 -5.63 -9.63
N ALA A 59 -1.67 -6.28 -10.27
CA ALA A 59 -1.19 -5.92 -11.59
C ALA A 59 -2.29 -5.98 -12.68
N VAL A 60 -3.16 -7.00 -12.61
CA VAL A 60 -4.32 -7.10 -13.53
C VAL A 60 -5.31 -5.97 -13.24
N GLY A 61 -5.59 -5.69 -11.96
CA GLY A 61 -6.47 -4.59 -11.56
C GLY A 61 -5.96 -3.24 -12.04
N THR A 62 -4.67 -2.97 -11.85
CA THR A 62 -4.00 -1.73 -12.33
C THR A 62 -4.04 -1.61 -13.85
N SER A 63 -3.81 -2.72 -14.59
CA SER A 63 -3.87 -2.74 -16.04
C SER A 63 -5.28 -2.43 -16.55
N VAL A 64 -6.31 -3.02 -15.94
CA VAL A 64 -7.72 -2.73 -16.28
C VAL A 64 -8.07 -1.28 -15.92
N GLY A 65 -7.63 -0.80 -14.75
CA GLY A 65 -7.81 0.59 -14.34
C GLY A 65 -7.18 1.58 -15.32
N ALA A 66 -5.97 1.32 -15.80
CA ALA A 66 -5.30 2.14 -16.81
C ALA A 66 -6.10 2.21 -18.12
N VAL A 67 -6.67 1.10 -18.58
CA VAL A 67 -7.56 1.08 -19.76
C VAL A 67 -8.82 1.90 -19.51
N CYS A 68 -9.36 1.86 -18.30
CA CYS A 68 -10.52 2.67 -17.91
C CYS A 68 -10.19 4.15 -17.67
N GLY A 69 -8.90 4.51 -17.60
CA GLY A 69 -8.44 5.88 -17.35
C GLY A 69 -8.45 6.28 -15.88
N THR A 70 -8.37 5.31 -14.96
CA THR A 70 -8.22 5.54 -13.53
C THR A 70 -6.73 5.54 -13.14
N SER A 71 -6.44 5.96 -11.92
CA SER A 71 -5.12 5.77 -11.31
C SER A 71 -4.84 4.29 -11.06
N THR A 72 -3.61 3.97 -10.61
CA THR A 72 -3.23 2.61 -10.20
C THR A 72 -4.23 2.05 -9.18
N VAL A 73 -4.48 0.75 -9.27
CA VAL A 73 -5.28 0.00 -8.30
C VAL A 73 -4.32 -0.67 -7.34
N THR A 74 -4.40 -0.33 -6.07
CA THR A 74 -3.52 -0.88 -5.04
C THR A 74 -4.34 -1.44 -3.87
N THR A 75 -3.69 -2.21 -3.02
CA THR A 75 -4.30 -2.73 -1.79
C THR A 75 -4.43 -1.60 -0.77
N PHE A 76 -5.60 -1.43 -0.16
CA PHE A 76 -5.87 -0.38 0.82
C PHE A 76 -5.67 -0.86 2.25
N VAL A 77 -5.02 -0.01 3.06
CA VAL A 77 -4.82 -0.26 4.51
C VAL A 77 -6.13 -0.29 5.28
N GLU A 78 -7.18 0.36 4.77
CA GLU A 78 -8.54 0.36 5.32
C GLU A 78 -9.15 -1.05 5.35
N SER A 79 -8.65 -1.98 4.55
CA SER A 79 -8.99 -3.40 4.61
C SER A 79 -8.70 -4.02 5.98
N ALA A 80 -7.77 -3.43 6.75
CA ALA A 80 -7.48 -3.86 8.12
C ALA A 80 -8.69 -3.71 9.04
N SER A 81 -9.56 -2.72 8.81
CA SER A 81 -10.80 -2.56 9.58
C SER A 81 -11.78 -3.71 9.32
N GLY A 82 -11.95 -4.09 8.05
CA GLY A 82 -12.78 -5.24 7.68
C GLY A 82 -12.25 -6.56 8.24
N VAL A 83 -10.92 -6.71 8.32
CA VAL A 83 -10.27 -7.87 8.96
C VAL A 83 -10.50 -7.86 10.47
N ALA A 84 -10.43 -6.71 11.13
CA ALA A 84 -10.70 -6.56 12.57
C ALA A 84 -12.14 -6.97 12.92
N GLU A 85 -13.11 -6.71 12.03
CA GLU A 85 -14.51 -7.14 12.16
C GLU A 85 -14.74 -8.61 11.78
N GLY A 86 -13.68 -9.36 11.44
CA GLY A 86 -13.75 -10.80 11.16
C GLY A 86 -13.82 -11.17 9.67
N GLY A 87 -13.65 -10.22 8.75
CA GLY A 87 -13.58 -10.49 7.32
C GLY A 87 -12.28 -11.19 6.93
N ARG A 88 -12.34 -12.48 6.57
CA ARG A 88 -11.15 -13.31 6.28
C ARG A 88 -11.24 -14.12 5.00
N THR A 89 -12.26 -13.88 4.21
CA THR A 89 -12.52 -14.63 2.98
C THR A 89 -12.64 -13.71 1.77
N GLY A 90 -12.44 -14.25 0.56
CA GLY A 90 -12.65 -13.51 -0.68
C GLY A 90 -14.07 -12.97 -0.87
N LEU A 91 -15.05 -13.49 -0.13
CA LEU A 91 -16.42 -12.98 -0.15
C LEU A 91 -16.49 -11.52 0.32
N THR A 92 -15.68 -11.16 1.32
CA THR A 92 -15.57 -9.76 1.79
C THR A 92 -15.15 -8.83 0.66
N ALA A 93 -14.16 -9.23 -0.15
CA ALA A 93 -13.70 -8.45 -1.28
C ALA A 93 -14.78 -8.33 -2.38
N ILE A 94 -15.55 -9.40 -2.65
CA ILE A 94 -16.64 -9.38 -3.63
C ILE A 94 -17.74 -8.42 -3.18
N VAL A 95 -18.12 -8.47 -1.90
CA VAL A 95 -19.14 -7.55 -1.35
C VAL A 95 -18.67 -6.11 -1.43
N ALA A 96 -17.39 -5.83 -1.08
CA ALA A 96 -16.81 -4.51 -1.22
C ALA A 96 -16.82 -4.02 -2.69
N ALA A 97 -16.47 -4.88 -3.64
CA ALA A 97 -16.50 -4.56 -5.07
C ALA A 97 -17.91 -4.21 -5.56
N ILE A 98 -18.94 -4.96 -5.11
CA ILE A 98 -20.34 -4.67 -5.43
C ILE A 98 -20.75 -3.32 -4.85
N LEU A 99 -20.39 -3.03 -3.59
CA LEU A 99 -20.70 -1.75 -2.95
C LEU A 99 -20.01 -0.58 -3.66
N PHE A 100 -18.74 -0.74 -4.09
CA PHE A 100 -18.07 0.25 -4.93
C PHE A 100 -18.78 0.45 -6.27
N GLY A 101 -19.23 -0.63 -6.92
CA GLY A 101 -20.02 -0.53 -8.15
C GLY A 101 -21.34 0.23 -7.93
N LEU A 102 -22.04 -0.02 -6.84
CA LEU A 102 -23.25 0.72 -6.47
C LEU A 102 -22.98 2.18 -6.14
N SER A 103 -21.83 2.48 -5.53
CA SER A 103 -21.45 3.85 -5.19
C SER A 103 -21.27 4.76 -6.41
N LEU A 104 -21.00 4.20 -7.59
CA LEU A 104 -20.94 4.98 -8.84
C LEU A 104 -22.28 5.65 -9.17
N PHE A 105 -23.39 4.97 -8.87
CA PHE A 105 -24.73 5.54 -9.07
C PHE A 105 -25.08 6.59 -7.99
N LEU A 106 -24.46 6.49 -6.83
CA LEU A 106 -24.65 7.39 -5.69
C LEU A 106 -23.51 8.42 -5.58
N SER A 107 -22.73 8.59 -6.64
CA SER A 107 -21.57 9.48 -6.69
C SER A 107 -21.83 10.90 -6.12
N PRO A 108 -22.96 11.58 -6.39
CA PRO A 108 -23.20 12.91 -5.82
C PRO A 108 -23.26 12.91 -4.29
N ILE A 109 -23.73 11.82 -3.68
CA ILE A 109 -23.81 11.69 -2.20
C ILE A 109 -22.40 11.50 -1.63
N PHE A 110 -21.60 10.62 -2.24
CA PHE A 110 -20.24 10.36 -1.76
C PHE A 110 -19.32 11.57 -1.94
N LEU A 111 -19.48 12.32 -3.03
CA LEU A 111 -18.71 13.55 -3.27
C LEU A 111 -19.11 14.70 -2.32
N ALA A 112 -20.29 14.64 -1.71
CA ALA A 112 -20.72 15.62 -0.72
C ALA A 112 -20.10 15.37 0.68
N ILE A 113 -19.45 14.21 0.91
CA ILE A 113 -18.82 13.90 2.20
C ILE A 113 -17.56 14.75 2.35
N PRO A 114 -17.48 15.64 3.33
CA PRO A 114 -16.32 16.48 3.52
C PRO A 114 -15.13 15.68 4.13
N SER A 115 -13.92 16.09 3.84
CA SER A 115 -12.70 15.42 4.29
C SER A 115 -12.56 15.33 5.81
N PHE A 116 -13.13 16.28 6.57
CA PHE A 116 -13.11 16.20 8.03
C PHE A 116 -13.98 15.06 8.59
N ALA A 117 -14.95 14.55 7.82
CA ALA A 117 -15.77 13.42 8.23
C ALA A 117 -15.04 12.07 8.02
N THR A 118 -14.11 12.01 7.06
CA THR A 118 -13.30 10.80 6.78
C THR A 118 -12.05 10.70 7.65
N ALA A 119 -11.53 11.83 8.16
CA ALA A 119 -10.32 11.87 8.96
C ALA A 119 -10.36 10.97 10.21
N PRO A 120 -11.42 10.88 11.01
CA PRO A 120 -11.47 9.97 12.16
C PRO A 120 -11.33 8.50 11.75
N ALA A 121 -11.93 8.09 10.63
CA ALA A 121 -11.80 6.73 10.13
C ALA A 121 -10.34 6.39 9.77
N LEU A 122 -9.64 7.31 9.10
CA LEU A 122 -8.22 7.15 8.77
C LEU A 122 -7.34 7.09 10.03
N ILE A 123 -7.65 7.87 11.07
CA ILE A 123 -6.93 7.81 12.35
C ILE A 123 -7.09 6.42 13.00
N VAL A 124 -8.32 5.86 12.99
CA VAL A 124 -8.56 4.52 13.54
C VAL A 124 -7.81 3.45 12.75
N VAL A 125 -7.84 3.52 11.42
CA VAL A 125 -7.08 2.61 10.56
C VAL A 125 -5.58 2.72 10.84
N GLY A 126 -5.04 3.94 10.91
CA GLY A 126 -3.63 4.18 11.27
C GLY A 126 -3.27 3.57 12.64
N PHE A 127 -4.14 3.72 13.63
CA PHE A 127 -3.97 3.10 14.94
C PHE A 127 -3.94 1.57 14.86
N LEU A 128 -4.85 0.96 14.10
CA LEU A 128 -4.85 -0.49 13.90
C LEU A 128 -3.55 -1.00 13.26
N MET A 129 -2.96 -0.22 12.35
CA MET A 129 -1.70 -0.58 11.69
C MET A 129 -0.47 -0.31 12.58
N LEU A 130 -0.55 0.65 13.51
CA LEU A 130 0.54 1.01 14.41
C LEU A 130 1.01 -0.18 15.28
N THR A 131 0.13 -1.11 15.58
CA THR A 131 0.50 -2.32 16.35
C THR A 131 1.55 -3.19 15.65
N SER A 132 1.78 -3.01 14.35
CA SER A 132 2.84 -3.71 13.62
C SER A 132 4.24 -3.27 14.05
N ILE A 133 4.38 -2.05 14.59
CA ILE A 133 5.64 -1.51 15.13
C ILE A 133 6.15 -2.34 16.30
N THR A 134 5.26 -2.94 17.09
CA THR A 134 5.66 -3.77 18.24
C THR A 134 6.38 -5.06 17.86
N LYS A 135 6.40 -5.42 16.57
CA LYS A 135 7.11 -6.59 16.05
C LYS A 135 8.57 -6.31 15.71
N ILE A 136 8.96 -5.03 15.68
CA ILE A 136 10.33 -4.59 15.42
C ILE A 136 11.17 -4.83 16.68
N ASP A 137 12.32 -5.49 16.54
CA ASP A 137 13.26 -5.60 17.63
C ASP A 137 14.10 -4.31 17.77
N PHE A 138 13.71 -3.46 18.70
CA PHE A 138 14.42 -2.20 18.96
C PHE A 138 15.76 -2.37 19.66
N ASN A 139 16.13 -3.58 20.10
CA ASN A 139 17.46 -3.87 20.65
C ASN A 139 18.48 -4.18 19.55
N ASP A 140 18.01 -4.57 18.37
CA ASP A 140 18.84 -4.71 17.17
C ASP A 140 18.87 -3.39 16.40
N TYR A 141 19.96 -2.64 16.52
CA TYR A 141 20.13 -1.36 15.84
C TYR A 141 20.17 -1.49 14.32
N THR A 142 20.50 -2.65 13.78
CA THR A 142 20.51 -2.88 12.33
C THR A 142 19.09 -2.93 11.74
N GLU A 143 18.12 -3.34 12.54
CA GLU A 143 16.69 -3.33 12.17
C GLU A 143 16.01 -2.03 12.64
N ALA A 144 16.29 -1.59 13.87
CA ALA A 144 15.61 -0.47 14.50
C ALA A 144 15.86 0.86 13.79
N ILE A 145 17.11 1.15 13.39
CA ILE A 145 17.46 2.44 12.76
C ILE A 145 16.79 2.61 11.40
N PRO A 146 16.85 1.66 10.46
CA PRO A 146 16.13 1.77 9.19
C PRO A 146 14.62 1.91 9.35
N CYS A 147 14.02 1.15 10.27
CA CYS A 147 12.59 1.26 10.58
C CYS A 147 12.22 2.64 11.14
N PHE A 148 13.01 3.17 12.06
CA PHE A 148 12.81 4.49 12.62
C PHE A 148 12.90 5.59 11.54
N ILE A 149 13.91 5.51 10.67
CA ILE A 149 14.07 6.46 9.56
C ILE A 149 12.87 6.39 8.63
N ALA A 150 12.40 5.18 8.24
CA ALA A 150 11.24 5.02 7.40
C ALA A 150 9.98 5.65 8.01
N ILE A 151 9.71 5.38 9.30
CA ILE A 151 8.54 5.89 10.02
C ILE A 151 8.52 7.42 10.04
N ILE A 152 9.67 8.05 10.23
CA ILE A 152 9.77 9.51 10.34
C ILE A 152 9.85 10.16 8.95
N ALA A 153 10.68 9.64 8.05
CA ALA A 153 10.93 10.27 6.76
C ALA A 153 9.70 10.30 5.86
N MET A 154 8.90 9.22 5.83
CA MET A 154 7.70 9.16 4.97
C MET A 154 6.72 10.31 5.21
N PRO A 155 6.27 10.60 6.47
CA PRO A 155 5.38 11.73 6.73
C PRO A 155 6.03 13.10 6.49
N PHE A 156 7.30 13.26 6.88
CA PHE A 156 7.99 14.55 6.76
C PHE A 156 8.30 14.93 5.31
N MET A 157 8.61 13.96 4.46
CA MET A 157 8.91 14.18 3.05
C MET A 157 7.66 14.09 2.16
N TYR A 158 6.51 13.73 2.72
CA TYR A 158 5.28 13.46 1.95
C TYR A 158 5.50 12.48 0.79
N SER A 159 6.44 11.55 0.97
CA SER A 159 6.88 10.62 -0.08
C SER A 159 7.25 9.27 0.50
N ILE A 160 6.55 8.24 0.04
CA ILE A 160 6.83 6.83 0.40
C ILE A 160 8.19 6.42 -0.16
N SER A 161 8.46 6.79 -1.42
CA SER A 161 9.71 6.41 -2.10
C SER A 161 10.96 6.99 -1.43
N GLU A 162 10.91 8.24 -1.00
CA GLU A 162 12.04 8.88 -0.32
C GLU A 162 12.27 8.28 1.06
N GLY A 163 11.20 7.98 1.81
CA GLY A 163 11.30 7.30 3.10
C GLY A 163 11.93 5.91 2.99
N ILE A 164 11.52 5.14 1.99
CA ILE A 164 12.10 3.81 1.71
C ILE A 164 13.56 3.95 1.25
N ALA A 165 13.87 4.88 0.35
CA ALA A 165 15.22 5.08 -0.14
C ALA A 165 16.20 5.42 1.00
N LEU A 166 15.82 6.33 1.91
CA LEU A 166 16.62 6.68 3.08
C LEU A 166 16.81 5.49 4.03
N SER A 167 15.77 4.70 4.23
CA SER A 167 15.85 3.48 5.04
C SER A 167 16.79 2.44 4.42
N LEU A 168 16.70 2.22 3.08
CA LEU A 168 17.55 1.26 2.36
C LEU A 168 19.02 1.68 2.34
N ILE A 169 19.34 2.97 2.29
CA ILE A 169 20.72 3.45 2.39
C ILE A 169 21.33 2.98 3.72
N HIS A 170 20.58 3.05 4.81
CA HIS A 170 21.06 2.59 6.13
C HIS A 170 21.22 1.07 6.25
N ILE A 171 20.43 0.30 5.50
CA ILE A 171 20.57 -1.16 5.43
C ILE A 171 21.81 -1.55 4.61
N SER A 172 22.08 -0.83 3.51
CA SER A 172 23.19 -1.13 2.61
C SER A 172 24.55 -0.62 3.12
N GLU A 173 24.56 0.39 3.95
CA GLU A 173 25.74 0.88 4.67
C GLU A 173 25.54 0.70 6.18
N PRO A 174 25.67 -0.53 6.71
CA PRO A 174 25.67 -0.71 8.16
C PRO A 174 26.86 0.07 8.72
N THR A 175 26.58 1.16 9.38
CA THR A 175 27.56 1.91 10.15
C THR A 175 28.23 0.89 11.08
N ARG A 176 29.50 0.58 10.81
CA ARG A 176 30.34 -0.15 11.75
C ARG A 176 30.49 0.74 12.98
N LEU A 177 29.60 0.56 13.94
CA LEU A 177 29.76 1.04 15.31
C LEU A 177 30.58 0.03 16.10
#